data_581ef6371e87e397e71c38a5e8562483
#
_entry.id   581ef6371e87e397e71c38a5e8562483
#
_cell.length_a   1.000
_cell.length_b   1.000
_cell.length_c   1.000
_cell.angle_alpha   90.00
_cell.angle_beta   90.00
_cell.angle_gamma   90.00
#
_symmetry.space_group_name_H-M   'P 1'
#
loop_
_entity.id
_entity.type
_entity.pdbx_description
1 polymer ?
#
loop_
_entity_poly.entity_id
_entity_poly.type
_entity_poly.pdbx_seq_one_letter_code
_entity_poly.pdbx_strand_id
1 'polypeptide(L)'
;MPNKKKDNIISFPSTPSKLERQVEAILFAASEPLDIETIEKRVQTNINIKKILENIKEIYKHRGINLVCIKNKWSFRTANDLSKLMSLQKSTHKKLSKATIETLAIIVYHQPVTRSEIEEIRGVSFASNTLETLLELDWVRPAG
;
A
#
# COMPACT_ATOMS: atom_id res chain seq x y z
N MET A 1 -12.63 58.43 -7.86
CA MET A 1 -11.81 57.20 -7.96
C MET A 1 -12.76 56.04 -8.28
N PRO A 2 -12.75 55.50 -9.45
CA PRO A 2 -13.65 54.39 -9.74
C PRO A 2 -13.16 53.13 -9.01
N ASN A 3 -14.08 52.56 -8.24
CA ASN A 3 -13.95 51.33 -7.50
C ASN A 3 -13.81 50.16 -8.50
N LYS A 4 -12.61 49.61 -8.68
CA LYS A 4 -12.41 48.39 -9.45
C LYS A 4 -13.08 47.25 -8.72
N LYS A 5 -14.27 46.85 -9.19
CA LYS A 5 -14.88 45.56 -8.86
C LYS A 5 -13.82 44.49 -9.20
N LYS A 6 -13.35 43.76 -8.19
CA LYS A 6 -12.62 42.56 -8.40
C LYS A 6 -13.58 41.57 -9.05
N ASP A 7 -13.45 41.36 -10.35
CA ASP A 7 -14.14 40.29 -11.02
C ASP A 7 -13.73 38.99 -10.35
N ASN A 8 -14.69 38.36 -9.66
CA ASN A 8 -14.54 37.01 -9.15
C ASN A 8 -14.50 36.07 -10.35
N ILE A 9 -13.31 35.90 -10.95
CA ILE A 9 -13.09 34.92 -11.98
C ILE A 9 -13.12 33.56 -11.26
N ILE A 10 -14.25 32.87 -11.34
CA ILE A 10 -14.34 31.46 -10.92
C ILE A 10 -13.54 30.66 -11.95
N SER A 11 -12.32 30.33 -11.59
CA SER A 11 -11.51 29.40 -12.35
C SER A 11 -12.08 27.99 -12.16
N PHE A 12 -12.76 27.48 -13.19
CA PHE A 12 -13.12 26.06 -13.21
C PHE A 12 -11.84 25.23 -13.28
N PRO A 13 -11.76 24.10 -12.53
CA PRO A 13 -10.63 23.19 -12.66
C PRO A 13 -10.51 22.76 -14.13
N SER A 14 -9.36 22.99 -14.73
CA SER A 14 -9.09 22.55 -16.10
C SER A 14 -9.29 21.04 -16.19
N THR A 15 -9.95 20.59 -17.25
CA THR A 15 -10.08 19.14 -17.53
C THR A 15 -8.67 18.55 -17.62
N PRO A 16 -8.36 17.49 -16.85
CA PRO A 16 -7.04 16.90 -16.86
C PRO A 16 -6.69 16.38 -18.28
N SER A 17 -5.46 16.60 -18.70
CA SER A 17 -4.98 16.11 -19.99
C SER A 17 -5.05 14.58 -20.06
N LYS A 18 -5.09 14.02 -21.28
CA LYS A 18 -5.07 12.57 -21.47
C LYS A 18 -3.88 11.93 -20.76
N LEU A 19 -2.73 12.59 -20.76
CA LEU A 19 -1.50 12.11 -20.15
C LEU A 19 -1.55 12.18 -18.61
N GLU A 20 -2.10 13.24 -18.03
CA GLU A 20 -2.33 13.34 -16.57
C GLU A 20 -3.24 12.21 -16.09
N ARG A 21 -4.32 11.91 -16.81
CA ARG A 21 -5.22 10.80 -16.49
C ARG A 21 -4.52 9.43 -16.55
N GLN A 22 -3.63 9.22 -17.53
CA GLN A 22 -2.87 7.98 -17.66
C GLN A 22 -1.88 7.80 -16.49
N VAL A 23 -1.14 8.86 -16.16
CA VAL A 23 -0.19 8.83 -15.03
C VAL A 23 -0.90 8.62 -13.71
N GLU A 24 -2.02 9.30 -13.49
CA GLU A 24 -2.87 9.13 -12.32
C GLU A 24 -3.35 7.68 -12.17
N ALA A 25 -3.86 7.09 -13.24
CA ALA A 25 -4.33 5.70 -13.26
C ALA A 25 -3.20 4.70 -12.96
N ILE A 26 -2.02 4.91 -13.54
CA ILE A 26 -0.84 4.07 -13.29
C ILE A 26 -0.42 4.13 -11.82
N LEU A 27 -0.38 5.32 -11.23
CA LEU A 27 -0.02 5.52 -9.83
C LEU A 27 -1.06 4.94 -8.87
N PHE A 28 -2.34 5.06 -9.22
CA PHE A 28 -3.44 4.51 -8.42
C PHE A 28 -3.44 2.98 -8.41
N ALA A 29 -3.18 2.35 -9.58
CA ALA A 29 -3.16 0.90 -9.72
C ALA A 29 -1.86 0.24 -9.24
N ALA A 30 -0.83 1.03 -8.94
CA ALA A 30 0.46 0.50 -8.51
C ALA A 30 0.43 -0.01 -7.08
N SER A 31 0.85 -1.24 -6.85
CA SER A 31 1.03 -1.82 -5.51
C SER A 31 2.28 -1.30 -4.78
N GLU A 32 3.25 -0.74 -5.53
CA GLU A 32 4.51 -0.21 -5.01
C GLU A 32 4.77 1.20 -5.54
N PRO A 33 5.52 2.04 -4.81
CA PRO A 33 5.93 3.36 -5.31
C PRO A 33 6.75 3.25 -6.59
N LEU A 34 6.42 4.04 -7.60
CA LEU A 34 7.04 4.02 -8.93
C LEU A 34 8.04 5.17 -9.12
N ASP A 35 9.16 4.89 -9.77
CA ASP A 35 10.08 5.91 -10.28
C ASP A 35 9.60 6.48 -11.63
N ILE A 36 10.16 7.62 -12.01
CA ILE A 36 9.79 8.33 -13.25
C ILE A 36 10.04 7.45 -14.47
N GLU A 37 11.14 6.73 -14.52
CA GLU A 37 11.51 5.88 -15.65
C GLU A 37 10.48 4.77 -15.90
N THR A 38 10.01 4.13 -14.83
CA THR A 38 8.94 3.12 -14.90
C THR A 38 7.62 3.72 -15.41
N ILE A 39 7.28 4.94 -14.98
CA ILE A 39 6.07 5.63 -15.45
C ILE A 39 6.20 5.98 -16.94
N GLU A 40 7.33 6.53 -17.37
CA GLU A 40 7.62 6.86 -18.75
C GLU A 40 7.49 5.64 -19.69
N LYS A 41 8.06 4.51 -19.30
CA LYS A 41 7.95 3.25 -20.05
C LYS A 41 6.49 2.78 -20.19
N ARG A 42 5.67 2.94 -19.17
CA ARG A 42 4.26 2.52 -19.21
C ARG A 42 3.39 3.45 -20.06
N VAL A 43 3.66 4.74 -20.03
CA VAL A 43 2.91 5.74 -20.82
C VAL A 43 3.39 5.81 -22.26
N GLN A 44 4.57 5.27 -22.58
CA GLN A 44 5.20 5.29 -23.91
C GLN A 44 5.29 6.71 -24.49
N THR A 45 5.76 7.66 -23.69
CA THR A 45 5.85 9.07 -24.09
C THR A 45 7.24 9.64 -23.81
N ASN A 46 7.66 10.61 -24.63
CA ASN A 46 8.87 11.40 -24.41
C ASN A 46 8.60 12.75 -23.73
N ILE A 47 7.41 12.92 -23.16
CA ILE A 47 7.01 14.16 -22.49
C ILE A 47 7.57 14.16 -21.07
N ASN A 48 7.87 15.33 -20.53
CA ASN A 48 8.38 15.52 -19.20
C ASN A 48 7.37 15.07 -18.11
N ILE A 49 7.45 13.81 -17.70
CA ILE A 49 6.59 13.19 -16.68
C ILE A 49 6.74 13.89 -15.33
N LYS A 50 7.92 14.42 -14.99
CA LYS A 50 8.13 15.13 -13.74
C LYS A 50 7.19 16.34 -13.57
N LYS A 51 6.99 17.13 -14.64
CA LYS A 51 6.08 18.27 -14.61
C LYS A 51 4.63 17.82 -14.39
N ILE A 52 4.24 16.70 -14.99
CA ILE A 52 2.90 16.13 -14.82
C ILE A 52 2.69 15.64 -13.39
N LEU A 53 3.68 14.97 -12.80
CA LEU A 53 3.63 14.52 -11.41
C LEU A 53 3.51 15.70 -10.44
N GLU A 54 4.22 16.80 -10.68
CA GLU A 54 4.11 18.01 -9.87
C GLU A 54 2.72 18.67 -9.99
N ASN A 55 2.13 18.69 -11.19
CA ASN A 55 0.76 19.16 -11.39
C ASN A 55 -0.25 18.28 -10.63
N ILE A 56 -0.16 16.97 -10.76
CA ILE A 56 -1.03 16.04 -10.04
C ILE A 56 -0.85 16.24 -8.53
N LYS A 57 0.38 16.39 -8.05
CA LYS A 57 0.66 16.66 -6.64
C LYS A 57 -0.04 17.92 -6.13
N GLU A 58 -0.03 19.03 -6.88
CA GLU A 58 -0.74 20.26 -6.50
C GLU A 58 -2.27 20.07 -6.53
N ILE A 59 -2.82 19.35 -7.52
CA ILE A 59 -4.25 19.05 -7.60
C ILE A 59 -4.73 18.25 -6.36
N TYR A 60 -3.90 17.32 -5.88
CA TYR A 60 -4.23 16.45 -4.76
C TYR A 60 -3.82 16.98 -3.38
N LYS A 61 -3.17 18.14 -3.31
CA LYS A 61 -2.61 18.72 -2.08
C LYS A 61 -3.61 18.90 -0.93
N HIS A 62 -4.85 19.28 -1.26
CA HIS A 62 -5.92 19.53 -0.29
C HIS A 62 -7.01 18.45 -0.31
N ARG A 63 -6.69 17.27 -0.82
CA ARG A 63 -7.61 16.14 -0.88
C ARG A 63 -7.27 15.10 0.21
N GLY A 64 -8.17 14.14 0.40
CA GLY A 64 -7.97 13.05 1.37
C GLY A 64 -6.84 12.08 1.02
N ILE A 65 -6.35 12.13 -0.24
CA ILE A 65 -5.15 11.43 -0.70
C ILE A 65 -4.19 12.45 -1.29
N ASN A 66 -2.90 12.27 -1.07
CA ASN A 66 -1.85 13.14 -1.57
C ASN A 66 -0.83 12.34 -2.38
N LEU A 67 -0.33 12.93 -3.47
CA LEU A 67 0.78 12.36 -4.21
C LEU A 67 2.08 12.77 -3.52
N VAL A 68 2.88 11.79 -3.11
CA VAL A 68 4.17 12.00 -2.41
C VAL A 68 5.32 11.39 -3.19
N CYS A 69 6.47 12.03 -3.07
CA CYS A 69 7.74 11.53 -3.60
C CYS A 69 8.68 11.22 -2.43
N ILE A 70 9.09 9.95 -2.29
CA ILE A 70 10.04 9.50 -1.28
C ILE A 70 11.14 8.71 -1.99
N LYS A 71 12.40 9.11 -1.80
CA LYS A 71 13.57 8.48 -2.44
C LYS A 71 13.39 8.33 -3.96
N ASN A 72 12.95 9.39 -4.64
CA ASN A 72 12.66 9.44 -6.07
C ASN A 72 11.57 8.49 -6.58
N LYS A 73 10.75 7.95 -5.69
CA LYS A 73 9.60 7.13 -6.03
C LYS A 73 8.31 7.83 -5.63
N TRP A 74 7.31 7.76 -6.50
CA TRP A 74 6.02 8.42 -6.40
C TRP A 74 4.92 7.45 -6.03
N SER A 75 4.05 7.83 -5.10
CA SER A 75 2.88 7.04 -4.72
C SER A 75 1.79 7.93 -4.13
N PHE A 76 0.53 7.51 -4.29
CA PHE A 76 -0.56 8.09 -3.53
C PHE A 76 -0.55 7.58 -2.10
N ARG A 77 -0.79 8.47 -1.16
CA ARG A 77 -0.94 8.16 0.27
C ARG A 77 -2.11 8.94 0.86
N THR A 78 -2.74 8.37 1.87
CA THR A 78 -3.73 9.09 2.67
C THR A 78 -3.12 10.35 3.28
N ALA A 79 -3.88 11.44 3.27
CA ALA A 79 -3.46 12.69 3.89
C ALA A 79 -3.14 12.49 5.39
N ASN A 80 -2.08 13.12 5.87
CA ASN A 80 -1.57 12.90 7.22
C ASN A 80 -2.58 13.25 8.32
N ASP A 81 -3.40 14.26 8.10
CA ASP A 81 -4.47 14.69 9.02
C ASP A 81 -5.56 13.63 9.19
N LEU A 82 -5.75 12.74 8.21
CA LEU A 82 -6.71 11.65 8.24
C LEU A 82 -6.16 10.35 8.85
N SER A 83 -4.92 10.33 9.29
CA SER A 83 -4.27 9.12 9.83
C SER A 83 -5.03 8.49 11.00
N LYS A 84 -5.63 9.32 11.87
CA LYS A 84 -6.47 8.84 12.99
C LYS A 84 -7.73 8.13 12.51
N LEU A 85 -8.38 8.66 11.47
CA LEU A 85 -9.57 8.05 10.87
C LEU A 85 -9.24 6.67 10.29
N MET A 86 -8.09 6.53 9.63
CA MET A 86 -7.64 5.27 9.05
C MET A 86 -7.18 4.26 10.11
N SER A 87 -6.71 4.72 11.27
CA SER A 87 -6.29 3.83 12.36
C SER A 87 -7.46 3.07 12.99
N LEU A 88 -8.69 3.61 12.92
CA LEU A 88 -9.90 2.94 13.38
C LEU A 88 -10.28 1.74 12.52
N GLN A 89 -9.79 1.65 11.29
CA GLN A 89 -10.00 0.53 10.36
C GLN A 89 -8.87 -0.50 10.36
N LYS A 90 -7.83 -0.30 11.16
CA LYS A 90 -6.89 -1.39 11.39
C LYS A 90 -7.67 -2.49 12.09
N SER A 91 -8.18 -3.45 11.30
CA SER A 91 -8.48 -4.76 11.83
C SER A 91 -7.27 -5.14 12.69
N THR A 92 -7.50 -5.30 13.99
CA THR A 92 -6.50 -5.85 14.88
C THR A 92 -6.18 -7.23 14.33
N HIS A 93 -5.12 -7.33 13.53
CA HIS A 93 -4.54 -8.64 13.25
C HIS A 93 -4.30 -9.24 14.63
N LYS A 94 -5.09 -10.26 14.96
CA LYS A 94 -4.91 -11.01 16.21
C LYS A 94 -3.42 -11.31 16.31
N LYS A 95 -2.75 -10.73 17.29
CA LYS A 95 -1.34 -11.04 17.52
C LYS A 95 -1.24 -12.55 17.65
N LEU A 96 -0.39 -13.15 16.83
CA LEU A 96 -0.16 -14.59 16.92
C LEU A 96 0.30 -14.92 18.34
N SER A 97 -0.19 -16.03 18.87
CA SER A 97 0.26 -16.51 20.16
C SER A 97 1.75 -16.91 20.07
N LYS A 98 2.45 -16.89 21.20
CA LYS A 98 3.83 -17.37 21.27
C LYS A 98 3.97 -18.79 20.73
N ALA A 99 3.04 -19.68 21.05
CA ALA A 99 2.97 -21.05 20.56
C ALA A 99 2.85 -21.11 19.02
N THR A 100 2.05 -20.23 18.42
CA THR A 100 1.90 -20.16 16.96
C THR A 100 3.17 -19.68 16.28
N ILE A 101 3.87 -18.71 16.85
CA ILE A 101 5.15 -18.20 16.32
C ILE A 101 6.23 -19.28 16.42
N GLU A 102 6.34 -19.97 17.55
CA GLU A 102 7.28 -21.08 17.75
C GLU A 102 7.02 -22.22 16.74
N THR A 103 5.76 -22.60 16.55
CA THR A 103 5.36 -23.62 15.58
C THR A 103 5.73 -23.21 14.15
N LEU A 104 5.47 -21.97 13.76
CA LEU A 104 5.84 -21.45 12.45
C LEU A 104 7.36 -21.50 12.24
N ALA A 105 8.14 -21.10 13.24
CA ALA A 105 9.60 -21.14 13.16
C ALA A 105 10.12 -22.58 12.95
N ILE A 106 9.57 -23.57 13.65
CA ILE A 106 9.93 -24.99 13.46
C ILE A 106 9.61 -25.44 12.05
N ILE A 107 8.42 -25.12 11.53
CA ILE A 107 8.03 -25.48 10.16
C ILE A 107 9.00 -24.87 9.14
N VAL A 108 9.35 -23.61 9.28
CA VAL A 108 10.27 -22.90 8.34
C VAL A 108 11.64 -23.59 8.29
N TYR A 109 12.17 -24.05 9.44
CA TYR A 109 13.51 -24.65 9.50
C TYR A 109 13.52 -26.13 9.14
N HIS A 110 12.43 -26.87 9.35
CA HIS A 110 12.39 -28.32 9.24
C HIS A 110 11.46 -28.86 8.14
N GLN A 111 10.87 -27.99 7.34
CA GLN A 111 9.93 -28.39 6.27
C GLN A 111 10.54 -29.35 5.24
N PRO A 112 9.82 -30.39 4.79
CA PRO A 112 8.49 -30.79 5.27
C PRO A 112 8.58 -31.48 6.66
N VAL A 113 7.64 -31.14 7.55
CA VAL A 113 7.65 -31.61 8.94
C VAL A 113 6.25 -32.07 9.35
N THR A 114 6.15 -33.13 10.11
CA THR A 114 4.91 -33.69 10.63
C THR A 114 4.53 -33.02 11.95
N ARG A 115 3.24 -33.13 12.32
CA ARG A 115 2.76 -32.64 13.60
C ARG A 115 3.53 -33.23 14.78
N SER A 116 3.78 -34.52 14.75
CA SER A 116 4.51 -35.23 15.82
C SER A 116 5.93 -34.70 15.98
N GLU A 117 6.63 -34.44 14.89
CA GLU A 117 7.98 -33.85 14.93
C GLU A 117 7.98 -32.43 15.49
N ILE A 118 6.96 -31.64 15.18
CA ILE A 118 6.82 -30.28 15.76
C ILE A 118 6.63 -30.36 17.27
N GLU A 119 5.80 -31.29 17.75
CA GLU A 119 5.56 -31.50 19.18
C GLU A 119 6.81 -32.02 19.90
N GLU A 120 7.58 -32.91 19.27
CA GLU A 120 8.85 -33.44 19.78
C GLU A 120 9.87 -32.30 19.94
N ILE A 121 10.06 -31.46 18.91
CA ILE A 121 10.99 -30.34 18.95
C ILE A 121 10.60 -29.32 20.01
N ARG A 122 9.30 -29.04 20.16
CA ARG A 122 8.80 -28.14 21.20
C ARG A 122 8.83 -28.71 22.61
N GLY A 123 8.84 -30.03 22.74
CA GLY A 123 8.73 -30.71 24.00
C GLY A 123 7.35 -30.67 24.66
N VAL A 124 6.34 -30.15 23.97
CA VAL A 124 4.96 -30.02 24.45
C VAL A 124 3.97 -30.20 23.29
N SER A 125 2.83 -30.82 23.57
CA SER A 125 1.71 -30.87 22.64
C SER A 125 1.16 -29.47 22.39
N PHE A 126 0.65 -29.21 21.20
CA PHE A 126 0.02 -27.93 20.92
C PHE A 126 -1.48 -28.08 20.65
N ALA A 127 -2.22 -27.02 20.98
CA ALA A 127 -3.64 -26.98 20.74
C ALA A 127 -3.95 -27.02 19.23
N SER A 128 -5.02 -27.69 18.82
CA SER A 128 -5.40 -27.83 17.41
C SER A 128 -5.50 -26.51 16.66
N ASN A 129 -5.95 -25.44 17.34
CA ASN A 129 -6.11 -24.11 16.77
C ASN A 129 -4.78 -23.44 16.38
N THR A 130 -3.63 -23.90 16.88
CA THR A 130 -2.31 -23.30 16.56
C THR A 130 -1.95 -23.51 15.10
N LEU A 131 -2.12 -24.72 14.60
CA LEU A 131 -1.85 -25.05 13.20
C LEU A 131 -2.95 -24.52 12.28
N GLU A 132 -4.21 -24.60 12.71
CA GLU A 132 -5.35 -24.05 12.00
C GLU A 132 -5.17 -22.57 11.72
N THR A 133 -4.73 -21.77 12.69
CA THR A 133 -4.44 -20.33 12.51
C THR A 133 -3.40 -20.10 11.41
N LEU A 134 -2.36 -20.90 11.33
CA LEU A 134 -1.32 -20.77 10.30
C LEU A 134 -1.82 -21.18 8.91
N LEU A 135 -2.71 -22.17 8.84
CA LEU A 135 -3.38 -22.59 7.60
C LEU A 135 -4.38 -21.53 7.11
N GLU A 136 -5.18 -20.94 8.00
CA GLU A 136 -6.12 -19.86 7.68
C GLU A 136 -5.42 -18.61 7.16
N LEU A 137 -4.21 -18.35 7.64
CA LEU A 137 -3.38 -17.21 7.18
C LEU A 137 -2.62 -17.51 5.88
N ASP A 138 -2.76 -18.72 5.31
CA ASP A 138 -1.98 -19.18 4.12
C ASP A 138 -0.45 -19.14 4.32
N TRP A 139 0.03 -19.18 5.56
CA TRP A 139 1.46 -19.17 5.86
C TRP A 139 2.10 -20.55 5.81
N VAL A 140 1.29 -21.58 5.97
CA VAL A 140 1.69 -22.99 5.82
C VAL A 140 0.68 -23.73 4.97
N ARG A 141 1.13 -24.80 4.31
CA ARG A 141 0.28 -25.68 3.51
C ARG A 141 0.60 -27.12 3.82
N PRO A 142 -0.38 -28.03 3.78
CA PRO A 142 -0.10 -29.45 3.85
C PRO A 142 0.80 -29.84 2.66
N ALA A 143 1.87 -30.59 2.93
CA ALA A 143 2.59 -31.31 1.89
C ALA A 143 1.78 -32.55 1.60
N GLY A 144 1.02 -32.57 0.50
CA GLY A 144 0.11 -33.62 0.10
C GLY A 144 0.77 -34.97 -0.17
#